data_ee8acf7ecd8ca7bd1ff5230713ed5ac8
#
_entry.id   ee8acf7ecd8ca7bd1ff5230713ed5ac8
#
_cell.length_a   1.000
_cell.length_b   1.000
_cell.length_c   1.000
_cell.angle_alpha   90.00
_cell.angle_beta   90.00
_cell.angle_gamma   90.00
#
_symmetry.space_group_name_H-M   'P 1'
#
loop_
_entity.id
_entity.type
_entity.pdbx_description
1 polymer ?
#
loop_
_entity_poly.entity_id
_entity_poly.type
_entity_poly.pdbx_seq_one_letter_code
_entity_poly.pdbx_strand_id
1 'polypeptide(L)'
;MSLGLIILCDHAENTIPEAYDDLGLGREELHRHIGYDIGVAGVTEQLAAALGAPALLARFSRLLIDPNRGLDDPTLVMQVSDGIVIPGNADVSATEIESRIEQFYLPYHRAIDRAIDACIAAGKAPVLLSLHSFTQAWKSVPRPWSAAVLWDRDPRLPRPLLAGLNALPGVVIGDNEPYSGQLKGDTLYQHATLRGLAHALVELRQDLILSPEDQAEWAERLAHVLRRILGDKELAASLHKVTYHGSATGPVTARKEGDSDMDESTRIELEAAAFRRLVEHLRNRPDVQNIELMDLAGFCRNCLSNWYQEAAAAKGIALDKDEAREIVYGMSYEEWKAKFQRDMPAAATKAMKS
;
A
#
# COMPACT_ATOMS: atom_id res chain seq x y z
N MET A 1 20.35 13.05 24.33
CA MET A 1 19.44 11.88 24.57
C MET A 1 18.68 11.63 23.30
N SER A 2 18.66 10.41 22.80
CA SER A 2 17.85 10.06 21.60
C SER A 2 16.37 10.33 21.89
N LEU A 3 15.69 11.02 20.97
CA LEU A 3 14.24 11.29 21.08
C LEU A 3 13.39 10.02 21.08
N GLY A 4 13.99 8.85 20.79
CA GLY A 4 13.28 7.59 20.64
C GLY A 4 12.35 7.58 19.41
N LEU A 5 12.70 8.34 18.39
CA LEU A 5 12.03 8.41 17.08
C LEU A 5 12.88 7.65 16.06
N ILE A 6 12.22 6.87 15.20
CA ILE A 6 12.79 6.25 14.01
C ILE A 6 11.99 6.78 12.81
N ILE A 7 12.68 7.28 11.80
CA ILE A 7 12.06 7.80 10.57
C ILE A 7 12.23 6.77 9.46
N LEU A 8 11.17 6.51 8.71
CA LEU A 8 11.14 5.56 7.60
C LEU A 8 10.82 6.30 6.30
N CYS A 9 11.39 5.84 5.20
CA CYS A 9 11.06 6.31 3.86
C CYS A 9 11.08 5.11 2.90
N ASP A 10 9.91 4.53 2.71
CA ASP A 10 9.74 3.29 1.96
C ASP A 10 9.99 3.47 0.46
N HIS A 11 9.73 4.65 -0.08
CA HIS A 11 9.84 4.96 -1.51
C HIS A 11 10.86 6.07 -1.80
N ALA A 12 12.04 5.97 -1.19
CA ALA A 12 13.04 7.04 -1.22
C ALA A 12 13.71 7.22 -2.58
N GLU A 13 13.89 6.14 -3.35
CA GLU A 13 14.66 6.14 -4.60
C GLU A 13 13.96 5.37 -5.73
N ASN A 14 14.33 5.71 -6.96
CA ASN A 14 13.90 5.02 -8.18
C ASN A 14 14.96 4.09 -8.76
N THR A 15 15.97 3.74 -7.98
CA THR A 15 17.09 2.89 -8.42
C THR A 15 16.61 1.47 -8.74
N ILE A 16 16.95 1.00 -9.93
CA ILE A 16 16.75 -0.38 -10.37
C ILE A 16 18.13 -0.93 -10.72
N PRO A 17 18.57 -2.08 -10.15
CA PRO A 17 19.86 -2.66 -10.50
C PRO A 17 19.93 -3.01 -12.00
N GLU A 18 21.10 -2.86 -12.59
CA GLU A 18 21.37 -3.08 -14.02
C GLU A 18 20.86 -4.45 -14.54
N ALA A 19 20.94 -5.48 -13.69
CA ALA A 19 20.45 -6.81 -14.02
C ALA A 19 18.94 -6.89 -14.34
N TYR A 20 18.17 -5.86 -13.99
CA TYR A 20 16.73 -5.79 -14.24
C TYR A 20 16.37 -4.90 -15.43
N ASP A 21 17.37 -4.36 -16.16
CA ASP A 21 17.19 -3.59 -17.41
C ASP A 21 16.07 -2.52 -17.30
N ASP A 22 16.12 -1.72 -16.19
CA ASP A 22 15.13 -0.70 -15.88
C ASP A 22 13.66 -1.21 -15.93
N LEU A 23 13.44 -2.51 -15.79
CA LEU A 23 12.15 -3.21 -15.98
C LEU A 23 11.52 -2.98 -17.36
N GLY A 24 12.33 -2.65 -18.37
CA GLY A 24 11.88 -2.31 -19.72
C GLY A 24 11.22 -0.93 -19.84
N LEU A 25 11.37 -0.07 -18.83
CA LEU A 25 10.83 1.28 -18.80
C LEU A 25 11.84 2.30 -19.33
N GLY A 26 11.33 3.39 -19.88
CA GLY A 26 12.16 4.54 -20.24
C GLY A 26 12.55 5.37 -19.01
N ARG A 27 13.59 6.19 -19.19
CA ARG A 27 14.07 7.07 -18.12
C ARG A 27 13.00 8.05 -17.62
N GLU A 28 12.11 8.47 -18.50
CA GLU A 28 11.03 9.40 -18.16
C GLU A 28 10.05 8.76 -17.17
N GLU A 29 9.63 7.53 -17.41
CA GLU A 29 8.72 6.79 -16.54
C GLU A 29 9.32 6.53 -15.17
N LEU A 30 10.60 6.16 -15.11
CA LEU A 30 11.31 5.89 -13.85
C LEU A 30 11.45 7.13 -12.96
N HIS A 31 11.43 8.33 -13.53
CA HIS A 31 11.49 9.59 -12.78
C HIS A 31 10.11 10.14 -12.41
N ARG A 32 9.04 9.45 -12.77
CA ARG A 32 7.69 9.79 -12.31
C ARG A 32 7.41 9.23 -10.93
N HIS A 33 6.34 9.74 -10.32
CA HIS A 33 5.82 9.29 -9.01
C HIS A 33 5.47 7.79 -8.92
N ILE A 34 5.43 7.08 -10.05
CA ILE A 34 5.25 5.64 -10.07
C ILE A 34 6.50 4.89 -9.59
N GLY A 35 7.70 5.44 -9.84
CA GLY A 35 8.98 4.83 -9.50
C GLY A 35 9.40 5.06 -8.05
N TYR A 36 9.06 6.21 -7.48
CA TYR A 36 9.43 6.64 -6.14
C TYR A 36 8.61 7.86 -5.69
N ASP A 37 8.69 8.22 -4.44
CA ASP A 37 8.03 9.38 -3.88
C ASP A 37 8.95 10.62 -4.04
N ILE A 38 8.64 11.47 -5.02
CA ILE A 38 9.50 12.59 -5.42
C ILE A 38 9.70 13.56 -4.26
N GLY A 39 10.97 13.91 -3.98
CA GLY A 39 11.39 14.89 -2.98
C GLY A 39 11.43 14.39 -1.55
N VAL A 40 10.77 13.27 -1.22
CA VAL A 40 10.62 12.82 0.17
C VAL A 40 11.93 12.36 0.81
N ALA A 41 12.85 11.80 0.05
CA ALA A 41 14.16 11.37 0.58
C ALA A 41 14.94 12.55 1.18
N GLY A 42 14.99 13.69 0.46
CA GLY A 42 15.67 14.88 0.96
C GLY A 42 15.01 15.48 2.20
N VAL A 43 13.67 15.46 2.29
CA VAL A 43 12.96 15.85 3.51
C VAL A 43 13.32 14.91 4.66
N THR A 44 13.34 13.60 4.41
CA THR A 44 13.66 12.57 5.41
C THR A 44 15.06 12.74 5.98
N GLU A 45 16.06 12.93 5.12
CA GLU A 45 17.46 13.11 5.52
C GLU A 45 17.64 14.39 6.35
N GLN A 46 17.04 15.49 5.92
CA GLN A 46 17.12 16.77 6.63
C GLN A 46 16.37 16.73 7.96
N LEU A 47 15.20 16.09 8.02
CA LEU A 47 14.46 15.90 9.27
C LEU A 47 15.23 15.03 10.26
N ALA A 48 15.82 13.95 9.78
CA ALA A 48 16.67 13.06 10.58
C ALA A 48 17.85 13.82 11.20
N ALA A 49 18.54 14.64 10.39
CA ALA A 49 19.63 15.49 10.84
C ALA A 49 19.16 16.52 11.87
N ALA A 50 18.05 17.21 11.61
CA ALA A 50 17.50 18.24 12.51
C ALA A 50 17.07 17.70 13.88
N LEU A 51 16.61 16.43 13.93
CA LEU A 51 16.17 15.78 15.17
C LEU A 51 17.22 14.88 15.82
N GLY A 52 18.35 14.62 15.15
CA GLY A 52 19.33 13.62 15.60
C GLY A 52 18.70 12.23 15.70
N ALA A 53 17.75 11.90 14.82
CA ALA A 53 17.03 10.63 14.79
C ALA A 53 17.58 9.72 13.69
N PRO A 54 17.61 8.39 13.89
CA PRO A 54 17.91 7.46 12.80
C PRO A 54 16.84 7.51 11.72
N ALA A 55 17.26 7.43 10.46
CA ALA A 55 16.38 7.27 9.32
C ALA A 55 16.77 6.02 8.51
N LEU A 56 15.75 5.28 8.04
CA LEU A 56 15.92 4.14 7.15
C LEU A 56 15.19 4.44 5.85
N LEU A 57 15.94 4.43 4.76
CA LEU A 57 15.47 4.74 3.42
C LEU A 57 15.64 3.50 2.54
N ALA A 58 14.59 3.08 1.84
CA ALA A 58 14.71 2.06 0.81
C ALA A 58 15.52 2.61 -0.37
N ARG A 59 16.53 1.86 -0.81
CA ARG A 59 17.50 2.27 -1.84
C ARG A 59 17.19 1.65 -3.21
N PHE A 60 15.92 1.38 -3.48
CA PHE A 60 15.44 0.79 -4.71
C PHE A 60 14.04 1.30 -5.05
N SER A 61 13.69 1.21 -6.35
CA SER A 61 12.37 1.61 -6.83
C SER A 61 11.27 0.68 -6.32
N ARG A 62 10.12 1.25 -5.93
CA ARG A 62 8.91 0.49 -5.60
C ARG A 62 8.37 -0.34 -6.79
N LEU A 63 8.79 -0.05 -8.01
CA LEU A 63 8.44 -0.85 -9.19
C LEU A 63 9.17 -2.19 -9.22
N LEU A 64 10.38 -2.26 -8.63
CA LEU A 64 11.11 -3.51 -8.52
C LEU A 64 10.42 -4.47 -7.55
N ILE A 65 10.12 -3.97 -6.36
CA ILE A 65 9.29 -4.59 -5.32
C ILE A 65 8.86 -3.48 -4.35
N ASP A 66 7.59 -3.41 -3.98
CA ASP A 66 7.11 -2.36 -3.08
C ASP A 66 7.32 -2.75 -1.61
N PRO A 67 8.29 -2.11 -0.88
CA PRO A 67 8.52 -2.43 0.52
C PRO A 67 7.35 -2.05 1.42
N ASN A 68 6.47 -1.16 0.96
CA ASN A 68 5.28 -0.72 1.70
C ASN A 68 4.03 -1.58 1.37
N ARG A 69 4.25 -2.85 1.01
CA ARG A 69 3.19 -3.84 0.77
C ARG A 69 3.46 -5.11 1.57
N GLY A 70 2.39 -5.82 1.94
CA GLY A 70 2.50 -7.16 2.52
C GLY A 70 2.99 -8.17 1.49
N LEU A 71 3.62 -9.26 1.95
CA LEU A 71 4.09 -10.33 1.05
C LEU A 71 2.94 -11.06 0.32
N ASP A 72 1.72 -10.93 0.83
CA ASP A 72 0.48 -11.48 0.24
C ASP A 72 -0.28 -10.45 -0.62
N ASP A 73 0.25 -9.23 -0.77
CA ASP A 73 -0.39 -8.19 -1.57
C ASP A 73 -0.11 -8.41 -3.07
N PRO A 74 -1.14 -8.48 -3.94
CA PRO A 74 -0.94 -8.66 -5.38
C PRO A 74 -0.20 -7.48 -6.04
N THR A 75 -0.08 -6.34 -5.37
CA THR A 75 0.67 -5.17 -5.83
C THR A 75 2.09 -5.09 -5.26
N LEU A 76 2.56 -6.14 -4.59
CA LEU A 76 3.96 -6.23 -4.11
C LEU A 76 4.96 -6.05 -5.26
N VAL A 77 4.70 -6.66 -6.41
CA VAL A 77 5.40 -6.46 -7.68
C VAL A 77 4.38 -5.98 -8.70
N MET A 78 4.26 -4.66 -8.85
CA MET A 78 3.24 -4.06 -9.70
C MET A 78 3.48 -4.32 -11.17
N GLN A 79 2.48 -4.83 -11.88
CA GLN A 79 2.49 -5.01 -13.33
C GLN A 79 2.02 -3.75 -14.09
N VAL A 80 1.19 -2.95 -13.45
CA VAL A 80 0.66 -1.69 -14.00
C VAL A 80 0.65 -0.63 -12.91
N SER A 81 1.14 0.57 -13.20
CA SER A 81 1.08 1.72 -12.30
C SER A 81 0.71 2.98 -13.08
N ASP A 82 -0.33 3.69 -12.64
CA ASP A 82 -0.87 4.90 -13.28
C ASP A 82 -1.07 4.75 -14.80
N GLY A 83 -1.64 3.59 -15.21
CA GLY A 83 -1.92 3.26 -16.60
C GLY A 83 -0.70 2.85 -17.44
N ILE A 84 0.50 2.80 -16.86
CA ILE A 84 1.73 2.34 -17.52
C ILE A 84 1.93 0.86 -17.18
N VAL A 85 2.05 0.03 -18.21
CA VAL A 85 2.47 -1.37 -18.08
C VAL A 85 3.96 -1.40 -17.78
N ILE A 86 4.38 -2.23 -16.82
CA ILE A 86 5.77 -2.44 -16.44
C ILE A 86 6.25 -3.75 -17.09
N PRO A 87 6.96 -3.68 -18.22
CA PRO A 87 7.24 -4.88 -19.01
C PRO A 87 7.99 -5.97 -18.23
N GLY A 88 8.98 -5.57 -17.43
CA GLY A 88 9.78 -6.50 -16.62
C GLY A 88 9.02 -7.16 -15.47
N ASN A 89 7.75 -6.76 -15.22
CA ASN A 89 6.89 -7.34 -14.21
C ASN A 89 5.69 -8.10 -14.81
N ALA A 90 5.44 -7.99 -16.13
CA ALA A 90 4.24 -8.55 -16.76
C ALA A 90 4.12 -10.06 -16.57
N ASP A 91 5.23 -10.78 -16.70
CA ASP A 91 5.30 -12.24 -16.61
C ASP A 91 6.34 -12.70 -15.56
N VAL A 92 6.49 -11.94 -14.47
CA VAL A 92 7.46 -12.26 -13.42
C VAL A 92 7.09 -13.60 -12.75
N SER A 93 8.05 -14.52 -12.68
CA SER A 93 7.85 -15.82 -12.04
C SER A 93 7.83 -15.73 -10.52
N ALA A 94 7.19 -16.70 -9.86
CA ALA A 94 7.22 -16.80 -8.40
C ALA A 94 8.65 -16.85 -7.84
N THR A 95 9.55 -17.59 -8.50
CA THR A 95 10.96 -17.67 -8.11
C THR A 95 11.68 -16.34 -8.21
N GLU A 96 11.34 -15.52 -9.22
CA GLU A 96 11.91 -14.18 -9.35
C GLU A 96 11.34 -13.24 -8.26
N ILE A 97 10.05 -13.35 -7.93
CA ILE A 97 9.46 -12.59 -6.82
C ILE A 97 10.16 -12.97 -5.50
N GLU A 98 10.37 -14.27 -5.23
CA GLU A 98 11.10 -14.73 -4.05
C GLU A 98 12.53 -14.15 -4.00
N SER A 99 13.21 -14.12 -5.15
CA SER A 99 14.55 -13.52 -5.28
C SER A 99 14.55 -12.03 -4.92
N ARG A 100 13.57 -11.27 -5.40
CA ARG A 100 13.43 -9.84 -5.06
C ARG A 100 13.07 -9.64 -3.59
N ILE A 101 12.25 -10.51 -3.00
CA ILE A 101 11.95 -10.50 -1.57
C ILE A 101 13.25 -10.66 -0.77
N GLU A 102 14.06 -11.65 -1.08
CA GLU A 102 15.31 -11.93 -0.35
C GLU A 102 16.37 -10.85 -0.52
N GLN A 103 16.49 -10.26 -1.73
CA GLN A 103 17.53 -9.31 -2.05
C GLN A 103 17.23 -7.86 -1.65
N PHE A 104 15.96 -7.45 -1.70
CA PHE A 104 15.57 -6.06 -1.50
C PHE A 104 14.60 -5.86 -0.33
N TYR A 105 13.49 -6.58 -0.32
CA TYR A 105 12.43 -6.43 0.67
C TYR A 105 12.90 -6.78 2.08
N LEU A 106 13.36 -8.01 2.29
CA LEU A 106 13.77 -8.46 3.62
C LEU A 106 14.96 -7.70 4.22
N PRO A 107 15.99 -7.30 3.47
CA PRO A 107 17.08 -6.48 4.02
C PRO A 107 16.59 -5.15 4.59
N TYR A 108 15.64 -4.48 3.93
CA TYR A 108 15.03 -3.24 4.40
C TYR A 108 14.23 -3.48 5.70
N HIS A 109 13.31 -4.44 5.70
CA HIS A 109 12.50 -4.77 6.87
C HIS A 109 13.34 -5.25 8.06
N ARG A 110 14.37 -6.06 7.83
CA ARG A 110 15.34 -6.47 8.88
C ARG A 110 16.13 -5.29 9.44
N ALA A 111 16.41 -4.26 8.64
CA ALA A 111 17.04 -3.04 9.15
C ALA A 111 16.12 -2.26 10.08
N ILE A 112 14.82 -2.19 9.76
CA ILE A 112 13.80 -1.58 10.63
C ILE A 112 13.71 -2.36 11.95
N ASP A 113 13.60 -3.69 11.89
CA ASP A 113 13.53 -4.53 13.10
C ASP A 113 14.75 -4.31 14.00
N ARG A 114 15.95 -4.33 13.44
CA ARG A 114 17.19 -4.07 14.21
C ARG A 114 17.18 -2.69 14.89
N ALA A 115 16.70 -1.65 14.20
CA ALA A 115 16.61 -0.32 14.76
C ALA A 115 15.61 -0.24 15.92
N ILE A 116 14.45 -0.90 15.76
CA ILE A 116 13.43 -0.98 16.82
C ILE A 116 13.96 -1.76 18.02
N ASP A 117 14.55 -2.93 17.79
CA ASP A 117 15.08 -3.80 18.85
C ASP A 117 16.20 -3.13 19.64
N ALA A 118 17.07 -2.36 18.97
CA ALA A 118 18.09 -1.55 19.62
C ALA A 118 17.48 -0.49 20.56
N CYS A 119 16.40 0.18 20.15
CA CYS A 119 15.68 1.13 21.01
C CYS A 119 15.04 0.44 22.22
N ILE A 120 14.40 -0.71 22.01
CA ILE A 120 13.77 -1.50 23.08
C ILE A 120 14.83 -2.00 24.06
N ALA A 121 15.96 -2.51 23.58
CA ALA A 121 17.08 -2.94 24.40
C ALA A 121 17.67 -1.79 25.23
N ALA A 122 17.61 -0.55 24.72
CA ALA A 122 17.97 0.65 25.46
C ALA A 122 16.90 1.12 26.48
N GLY A 123 15.82 0.35 26.66
CA GLY A 123 14.76 0.60 27.64
C GLY A 123 13.67 1.58 27.16
N LYS A 124 13.56 1.83 25.87
CA LYS A 124 12.58 2.78 25.33
C LYS A 124 11.87 2.23 24.09
N ALA A 125 10.54 2.13 24.13
CA ALA A 125 9.77 1.81 22.95
C ALA A 125 9.88 2.96 21.93
N PRO A 126 10.31 2.71 20.68
CA PRO A 126 10.44 3.78 19.69
C PRO A 126 9.08 4.26 19.17
N VAL A 127 9.07 5.49 18.67
CA VAL A 127 7.99 6.06 17.87
C VAL A 127 8.40 5.94 16.40
N LEU A 128 7.52 5.47 15.53
CA LEU A 128 7.81 5.34 14.10
C LEU A 128 7.08 6.43 13.31
N LEU A 129 7.82 7.12 12.44
CA LEU A 129 7.29 8.09 11.50
C LEU A 129 7.69 7.66 10.09
N SER A 130 6.74 7.30 9.24
CA SER A 130 6.99 7.06 7.83
C SER A 130 6.68 8.30 7.02
N LEU A 131 7.58 8.66 6.09
CA LEU A 131 7.43 9.81 5.18
C LEU A 131 7.22 9.33 3.75
N HIS A 132 6.18 9.88 3.13
CA HIS A 132 5.80 9.66 1.75
C HIS A 132 5.48 10.96 1.04
N SER A 133 5.23 10.91 -0.26
CA SER A 133 4.75 12.07 -1.01
C SER A 133 3.72 11.69 -2.07
N PHE A 134 2.77 12.58 -2.31
CA PHE A 134 1.68 12.41 -3.26
C PHE A 134 1.63 13.50 -4.31
N THR A 135 1.07 13.19 -5.47
CA THR A 135 0.91 14.13 -6.58
C THR A 135 -0.10 15.24 -6.26
N GLN A 136 0.15 16.46 -6.76
CA GLN A 136 -0.72 17.63 -6.56
C GLN A 136 -2.12 17.51 -7.18
N ALA A 137 -2.33 16.53 -8.06
CA ALA A 137 -3.62 16.26 -8.67
C ALA A 137 -3.76 14.76 -8.97
N TRP A 138 -5.00 14.27 -9.05
CA TRP A 138 -5.35 12.94 -9.50
C TRP A 138 -6.39 13.03 -10.61
N LYS A 139 -6.10 12.48 -11.80
CA LYS A 139 -6.98 12.54 -12.98
C LYS A 139 -7.49 13.98 -13.21
N SER A 140 -6.58 14.95 -13.17
CA SER A 140 -6.84 16.39 -13.34
C SER A 140 -7.67 17.04 -12.21
N VAL A 141 -8.00 16.34 -11.13
CA VAL A 141 -8.65 16.91 -9.94
C VAL A 141 -7.56 17.35 -8.96
N PRO A 142 -7.45 18.67 -8.66
CA PRO A 142 -6.46 19.16 -7.70
C PRO A 142 -6.68 18.60 -6.30
N ARG A 143 -5.60 18.30 -5.60
CA ARG A 143 -5.59 17.89 -4.20
C ARG A 143 -5.29 19.10 -3.33
N PRO A 144 -6.20 19.50 -2.42
CA PRO A 144 -6.06 20.75 -1.66
C PRO A 144 -5.02 20.65 -0.55
N TRP A 145 -4.71 19.46 -0.08
CA TRP A 145 -3.82 19.24 1.07
C TRP A 145 -2.36 19.55 0.72
N SER A 146 -1.68 20.29 1.59
CA SER A 146 -0.22 20.49 1.52
C SER A 146 0.53 19.28 2.04
N ALA A 147 -0.04 18.67 3.07
CA ALA A 147 0.40 17.41 3.66
C ALA A 147 -0.80 16.65 4.22
N ALA A 148 -0.60 15.38 4.56
CA ALA A 148 -1.60 14.58 5.23
C ALA A 148 -0.96 13.70 6.30
N VAL A 149 -1.75 13.34 7.32
CA VAL A 149 -1.37 12.34 8.31
C VAL A 149 -2.28 11.13 8.13
N LEU A 150 -1.69 9.99 7.82
CA LEU A 150 -2.40 8.74 7.63
C LEU A 150 -2.20 7.84 8.84
N TRP A 151 -3.27 7.24 9.32
CA TRP A 151 -3.26 6.40 10.51
C TRP A 151 -4.47 5.46 10.55
N ASP A 152 -4.36 4.41 11.36
CA ASP A 152 -5.45 3.45 11.55
C ASP A 152 -6.15 3.70 12.89
N ARG A 153 -5.81 2.97 13.93
CA ARG A 153 -6.51 3.06 15.23
C ARG A 153 -5.70 3.68 16.37
N ASP A 154 -4.39 3.73 16.23
CA ASP A 154 -3.53 4.32 17.26
C ASP A 154 -3.49 5.86 17.16
N PRO A 155 -4.13 6.60 18.07
CA PRO A 155 -4.21 8.06 17.99
C PRO A 155 -3.02 8.79 18.63
N ARG A 156 -2.09 8.04 19.27
CA ARG A 156 -1.07 8.65 20.16
C ARG A 156 -0.16 9.63 19.46
N LEU A 157 0.33 9.31 18.25
CA LEU A 157 1.14 10.23 17.45
C LEU A 157 0.28 11.04 16.45
N PRO A 158 -0.69 10.46 15.72
CA PRO A 158 -1.44 11.18 14.70
C PRO A 158 -2.17 12.41 15.22
N ARG A 159 -2.86 12.30 16.36
CA ARG A 159 -3.67 13.41 16.89
C ARG A 159 -2.82 14.65 17.26
N PRO A 160 -1.75 14.56 18.05
CA PRO A 160 -0.91 15.72 18.33
C PRO A 160 -0.16 16.20 17.08
N LEU A 161 0.16 15.31 16.13
CA LEU A 161 0.80 15.70 14.87
C LEU A 161 -0.14 16.51 13.98
N LEU A 162 -1.39 16.07 13.80
CA LEU A 162 -2.44 16.81 13.12
C LEU A 162 -2.67 18.19 13.76
N ALA A 163 -2.78 18.24 15.09
CA ALA A 163 -2.96 19.50 15.80
C ALA A 163 -1.79 20.46 15.59
N GLY A 164 -0.56 19.95 15.65
CA GLY A 164 0.64 20.75 15.43
C GLY A 164 0.79 21.26 14.00
N LEU A 165 0.52 20.40 13.01
CA LEU A 165 0.62 20.77 11.60
C LEU A 165 -0.48 21.76 11.19
N ASN A 166 -1.72 21.56 11.65
CA ASN A 166 -2.82 22.51 11.39
C ASN A 166 -2.62 23.89 12.04
N ALA A 167 -1.74 24.00 13.03
CA ALA A 167 -1.37 25.29 13.63
C ALA A 167 -0.35 26.07 12.79
N LEU A 168 0.25 25.46 11.78
CA LEU A 168 1.20 26.13 10.89
C LEU A 168 0.45 27.04 9.89
N PRO A 169 0.97 28.24 9.60
CA PRO A 169 0.31 29.13 8.66
C PRO A 169 0.43 28.64 7.22
N GLY A 170 -0.62 28.84 6.43
CA GLY A 170 -0.60 28.63 4.98
C GLY A 170 -0.58 27.17 4.52
N VAL A 171 -0.87 26.22 5.40
CA VAL A 171 -0.94 24.78 5.06
C VAL A 171 -2.35 24.24 5.25
N VAL A 172 -2.73 23.27 4.43
CA VAL A 172 -3.95 22.48 4.56
C VAL A 172 -3.55 21.05 4.83
N ILE A 173 -3.99 20.49 5.94
CA ILE A 173 -3.57 19.15 6.38
C ILE A 173 -4.74 18.17 6.26
N GLY A 174 -4.53 17.06 5.55
CA GLY A 174 -5.47 15.95 5.47
C GLY A 174 -5.38 15.03 6.68
N ASP A 175 -6.53 14.56 7.16
CA ASP A 175 -6.66 13.49 8.17
C ASP A 175 -7.19 12.25 7.45
N ASN A 176 -6.30 11.29 7.11
CA ASN A 176 -6.61 10.17 6.22
C ASN A 176 -7.17 10.62 4.85
N GLU A 177 -6.56 11.64 4.26
CA GLU A 177 -6.87 12.20 2.95
C GLU A 177 -5.56 12.58 2.22
N PRO A 178 -5.39 12.28 0.93
CA PRO A 178 -6.32 11.60 0.00
C PRO A 178 -6.31 10.07 0.13
N TYR A 179 -5.50 9.50 0.99
CA TYR A 179 -5.39 8.08 1.25
C TYR A 179 -5.76 7.76 2.69
N SER A 180 -5.94 6.48 3.01
CA SER A 180 -6.19 6.01 4.37
C SER A 180 -4.98 5.23 4.90
N GLY A 181 -4.66 5.41 6.19
CA GLY A 181 -3.66 4.60 6.89
C GLY A 181 -4.16 3.21 7.33
N GLN A 182 -5.38 2.83 6.92
CA GLN A 182 -5.94 1.51 7.22
C GLN A 182 -5.48 0.48 6.17
N LEU A 183 -4.18 0.22 6.13
CA LEU A 183 -3.54 -0.69 5.18
C LEU A 183 -2.97 -1.89 5.91
N LYS A 184 -3.53 -3.09 5.63
CA LYS A 184 -2.97 -4.34 6.13
C LYS A 184 -1.66 -4.67 5.41
N GLY A 185 -0.63 -4.98 6.17
CA GLY A 185 0.64 -5.45 5.61
C GLY A 185 1.59 -4.37 5.13
N ASP A 186 1.26 -3.07 5.25
CA ASP A 186 2.22 -2.00 5.01
C ASP A 186 3.34 -1.97 6.06
N THR A 187 4.36 -1.16 5.84
CA THR A 187 5.52 -1.08 6.74
C THR A 187 5.12 -0.73 8.18
N LEU A 188 4.23 0.24 8.37
CA LEU A 188 3.78 0.62 9.72
C LEU A 188 2.89 -0.44 10.36
N TYR A 189 2.07 -1.15 9.59
CA TYR A 189 1.31 -2.28 10.11
C TYR A 189 2.25 -3.36 10.65
N GLN A 190 3.26 -3.77 9.86
CA GLN A 190 4.20 -4.83 10.23
C GLN A 190 5.06 -4.47 11.45
N HIS A 191 5.64 -3.27 11.46
CA HIS A 191 6.66 -2.89 12.44
C HIS A 191 6.12 -2.09 13.63
N ALA A 192 4.95 -1.44 13.50
CA ALA A 192 4.39 -0.64 14.57
C ALA A 192 3.05 -1.17 15.08
N THR A 193 2.04 -1.34 14.23
CA THR A 193 0.71 -1.79 14.66
C THR A 193 0.78 -3.15 15.34
N LEU A 194 1.45 -4.14 14.73
CA LEU A 194 1.62 -5.48 15.29
C LEU A 194 2.48 -5.53 16.56
N ARG A 195 3.32 -4.50 16.79
CA ARG A 195 4.20 -4.39 17.96
C ARG A 195 3.68 -3.42 19.03
N GLY A 196 2.53 -2.78 18.80
CA GLY A 196 1.92 -1.81 19.72
C GLY A 196 2.73 -0.52 19.90
N LEU A 197 3.54 -0.15 18.90
CA LEU A 197 4.37 1.05 18.89
C LEU A 197 3.58 2.25 18.35
N ALA A 198 3.76 3.43 18.94
CA ALA A 198 3.16 4.65 18.44
C ALA A 198 3.74 5.03 17.09
N HIS A 199 2.88 5.38 16.12
CA HIS A 199 3.31 5.64 14.74
C HIS A 199 2.35 6.57 14.00
N ALA A 200 2.84 7.15 12.92
CA ALA A 200 2.06 7.87 11.91
C ALA A 200 2.78 7.80 10.56
N LEU A 201 2.02 7.89 9.48
CA LEU A 201 2.55 8.17 8.15
C LEU A 201 2.23 9.61 7.80
N VAL A 202 3.20 10.34 7.27
CA VAL A 202 3.01 11.69 6.72
C VAL A 202 3.25 11.65 5.23
N GLU A 203 2.27 12.14 4.51
CA GLU A 203 2.32 12.36 3.07
C GLU A 203 2.56 13.84 2.81
N LEU A 204 3.53 14.19 1.98
CA LEU A 204 3.80 15.56 1.55
C LEU A 204 3.40 15.74 0.09
N ARG A 205 2.80 16.86 -0.28
CA ARG A 205 2.46 17.11 -1.68
C ARG A 205 3.73 17.43 -2.47
N GLN A 206 3.98 16.70 -3.53
CA GLN A 206 5.26 16.69 -4.28
C GLN A 206 5.70 18.06 -4.79
N ASP A 207 4.76 18.88 -5.29
CA ASP A 207 5.08 20.22 -5.79
C ASP A 207 5.63 21.19 -4.72
N LEU A 208 5.50 20.83 -3.45
CA LEU A 208 5.98 21.60 -2.29
C LEU A 208 7.33 21.14 -1.75
N ILE A 209 7.95 20.13 -2.37
CA ILE A 209 9.22 19.53 -1.93
C ILE A 209 10.15 19.20 -3.10
N LEU A 210 10.05 19.94 -4.22
CA LEU A 210 10.85 19.67 -5.40
C LEU A 210 12.29 20.15 -5.24
N SER A 211 12.51 21.32 -4.65
CA SER A 211 13.85 21.87 -4.46
C SER A 211 14.45 21.48 -3.10
N PRO A 212 15.78 21.49 -2.96
CA PRO A 212 16.43 21.29 -1.65
C PRO A 212 15.96 22.31 -0.60
N GLU A 213 15.67 23.53 -0.98
CA GLU A 213 15.17 24.61 -0.12
C GLU A 213 13.76 24.29 0.39
N ASP A 214 12.85 23.85 -0.49
CA ASP A 214 11.50 23.41 -0.11
C ASP A 214 11.54 22.20 0.83
N GLN A 215 12.44 21.26 0.55
CA GLN A 215 12.66 20.08 1.39
C GLN A 215 13.15 20.49 2.80
N ALA A 216 14.07 21.47 2.88
CA ALA A 216 14.55 22.02 4.15
C ALA A 216 13.42 22.69 4.93
N GLU A 217 12.58 23.46 4.25
CA GLU A 217 11.44 24.12 4.88
C GLU A 217 10.46 23.10 5.48
N TRP A 218 10.09 22.08 4.73
CA TRP A 218 9.20 21.04 5.24
C TRP A 218 9.83 20.19 6.34
N ALA A 219 11.12 19.88 6.25
CA ALA A 219 11.84 19.20 7.30
C ALA A 219 11.84 20.00 8.61
N GLU A 220 12.06 21.33 8.55
CA GLU A 220 12.02 22.16 9.76
C GLU A 220 10.60 22.34 10.32
N ARG A 221 9.56 22.45 9.48
CA ARG A 221 8.16 22.44 9.89
C ARG A 221 7.81 21.17 10.67
N LEU A 222 8.18 20.01 10.15
CA LEU A 222 7.98 18.72 10.81
C LEU A 222 8.82 18.62 12.10
N ALA A 223 10.09 19.03 12.05
CA ALA A 223 10.97 19.03 13.21
C ALA A 223 10.44 19.91 14.35
N HIS A 224 9.91 21.11 14.03
CA HIS A 224 9.30 21.99 15.00
C HIS A 224 8.11 21.33 15.73
N VAL A 225 7.21 20.71 14.98
CA VAL A 225 6.04 20.02 15.54
C VAL A 225 6.47 18.80 16.38
N LEU A 226 7.38 17.99 15.86
CA LEU A 226 7.86 16.77 16.54
C LEU A 226 8.65 17.07 17.81
N ARG A 227 9.49 18.12 17.81
CA ARG A 227 10.20 18.55 19.03
C ARG A 227 9.23 18.93 20.14
N ARG A 228 8.11 19.59 19.81
CA ARG A 228 7.07 19.93 20.80
C ARG A 228 6.38 18.68 21.33
N ILE A 229 5.98 17.76 20.45
CA ILE A 229 5.31 16.51 20.83
C ILE A 229 6.21 15.64 21.72
N LEU A 230 7.44 15.39 21.27
CA LEU A 230 8.38 14.53 21.97
C LEU A 230 9.04 15.19 23.19
N GLY A 231 8.96 16.52 23.29
CA GLY A 231 9.40 17.30 24.44
C GLY A 231 8.36 17.44 25.54
N ASP A 232 7.07 17.22 25.24
CA ASP A 232 6.00 17.19 26.20
C ASP A 232 6.09 15.89 27.04
N LYS A 233 6.16 16.01 28.36
CA LYS A 233 6.38 14.85 29.24
C LYS A 233 5.24 13.84 29.22
N GLU A 234 3.99 14.30 29.15
CA GLU A 234 2.81 13.42 29.17
C GLU A 234 2.64 12.70 27.81
N LEU A 235 2.77 13.44 26.71
CA LEU A 235 2.75 12.87 25.38
C LEU A 235 3.89 11.87 25.18
N ALA A 236 5.12 12.25 25.54
CA ALA A 236 6.28 11.37 25.43
C ALA A 236 6.11 10.07 26.25
N ALA A 237 5.58 10.16 27.47
CA ALA A 237 5.32 8.98 28.30
C ALA A 237 4.27 8.03 27.64
N SER A 238 3.27 8.57 26.98
CA SER A 238 2.28 7.80 26.23
C SER A 238 2.87 7.19 24.96
N LEU A 239 3.63 7.98 24.19
CA LEU A 239 4.22 7.57 22.91
C LEU A 239 5.23 6.43 23.08
N HIS A 240 6.02 6.46 24.15
CA HIS A 240 7.05 5.45 24.42
C HIS A 240 6.56 4.24 25.23
N LYS A 241 5.23 4.05 25.27
CA LYS A 241 4.59 2.89 25.89
C LYS A 241 4.10 1.93 24.81
N VAL A 242 4.41 0.65 24.93
CA VAL A 242 3.80 -0.39 24.09
C VAL A 242 2.31 -0.50 24.43
N THR A 243 1.44 -0.24 23.46
CA THR A 243 -0.02 -0.33 23.62
C THR A 243 -0.66 -0.77 22.31
N TYR A 244 -1.40 -1.86 22.33
CA TYR A 244 -2.06 -2.43 21.16
C TYR A 244 -3.43 -1.79 20.95
N HIS A 245 -3.59 -1.07 19.86
CA HIS A 245 -4.86 -0.43 19.47
C HIS A 245 -5.65 -1.26 18.44
N GLY A 246 -5.03 -2.33 17.91
CA GLY A 246 -5.61 -3.13 16.84
C GLY A 246 -5.56 -2.43 15.47
N SER A 247 -6.29 -3.00 14.52
CA SER A 247 -6.44 -2.44 13.17
C SER A 247 -7.89 -2.51 12.70
N ALA A 248 -8.29 -1.57 11.84
CA ALA A 248 -9.58 -1.60 11.16
C ALA A 248 -9.63 -2.67 10.05
N THR A 249 -8.47 -3.14 9.59
CA THR A 249 -8.36 -4.15 8.53
C THR A 249 -8.51 -5.60 9.02
N GLY A 250 -8.80 -5.82 10.28
CA GLY A 250 -9.08 -7.11 10.86
C GLY A 250 -8.39 -7.32 12.22
N PRO A 251 -8.61 -8.47 12.88
CA PRO A 251 -8.01 -8.74 14.17
C PRO A 251 -6.48 -8.77 14.04
N VAL A 252 -5.81 -7.90 14.78
CA VAL A 252 -4.38 -8.02 15.06
C VAL A 252 -4.25 -9.12 16.08
N THR A 253 -4.19 -10.36 15.62
CA THR A 253 -3.69 -11.45 16.45
C THR A 253 -2.18 -11.31 16.46
N ALA A 254 -1.60 -10.98 17.63
CA ALA A 254 -0.19 -11.21 17.85
C ALA A 254 0.11 -12.66 17.41
N ARG A 255 0.96 -12.82 16.39
CA ARG A 255 1.40 -14.15 15.97
C ARG A 255 2.09 -14.76 17.19
N LYS A 256 1.42 -15.69 17.86
CA LYS A 256 2.10 -16.55 18.85
C LYS A 256 3.08 -17.39 18.05
N GLU A 257 4.34 -17.37 18.45
CA GLU A 257 5.29 -18.38 17.99
C GLU A 257 4.67 -19.75 18.30
N GLY A 258 4.27 -20.49 17.26
CA GLY A 258 3.61 -21.79 17.38
C GLY A 258 2.21 -21.90 16.78
N ASP A 259 1.56 -20.80 16.35
CA ASP A 259 0.32 -20.86 15.57
C ASP A 259 0.67 -20.94 14.07
N SER A 260 1.23 -22.04 13.68
CA SER A 260 1.20 -22.51 12.30
C SER A 260 -0.02 -23.39 12.17
N ASP A 261 -0.66 -23.26 11.04
CA ASP A 261 -1.64 -24.15 10.45
C ASP A 261 -3.10 -23.84 10.83
N MET A 262 -3.64 -22.84 10.12
CA MET A 262 -4.97 -23.00 9.59
C MET A 262 -4.97 -24.32 8.82
N ASP A 263 -5.72 -25.32 9.34
CA ASP A 263 -5.79 -26.59 8.64
C ASP A 263 -6.31 -26.36 7.20
N GLU A 264 -5.93 -27.23 6.29
CA GLU A 264 -6.26 -27.12 4.86
C GLU A 264 -7.78 -26.99 4.63
N SER A 265 -8.60 -27.62 5.48
CA SER A 265 -10.07 -27.54 5.42
C SER A 265 -10.55 -26.14 5.73
N THR A 266 -10.05 -25.53 6.80
CA THR A 266 -10.40 -24.15 7.18
C THR A 266 -9.95 -23.15 6.11
N ARG A 267 -8.76 -23.34 5.51
CA ARG A 267 -8.28 -22.50 4.41
C ARG A 267 -9.22 -22.57 3.21
N ILE A 268 -9.59 -23.78 2.79
CA ILE A 268 -10.54 -24.02 1.69
C ILE A 268 -11.90 -23.38 1.99
N GLU A 269 -12.39 -23.48 3.22
CA GLU A 269 -13.67 -22.87 3.62
C GLU A 269 -13.66 -21.34 3.51
N LEU A 270 -12.56 -20.70 3.91
CA LEU A 270 -12.39 -19.24 3.82
C LEU A 270 -12.25 -18.77 2.37
N GLU A 271 -11.48 -19.49 1.55
CA GLU A 271 -11.36 -19.24 0.11
C GLU A 271 -12.73 -19.37 -0.57
N ALA A 272 -13.48 -20.42 -0.27
CA ALA A 272 -14.82 -20.62 -0.78
C ALA A 272 -15.82 -19.53 -0.30
N ALA A 273 -15.68 -19.06 0.93
CA ALA A 273 -16.50 -17.96 1.45
C ALA A 273 -16.19 -16.63 0.75
N ALA A 274 -14.91 -16.34 0.51
CA ALA A 274 -14.48 -15.16 -0.23
C ALA A 274 -14.98 -15.18 -1.68
N PHE A 275 -14.88 -16.32 -2.36
CA PHE A 275 -15.42 -16.49 -3.71
C PHE A 275 -16.94 -16.31 -3.76
N ARG A 276 -17.68 -16.90 -2.83
CA ARG A 276 -19.15 -16.70 -2.75
C ARG A 276 -19.51 -15.23 -2.57
N ARG A 277 -18.78 -14.49 -1.74
CA ARG A 277 -19.00 -13.04 -1.53
C ARG A 277 -18.67 -12.23 -2.78
N LEU A 278 -17.62 -12.57 -3.52
CA LEU A 278 -17.30 -11.94 -4.81
C LEU A 278 -18.42 -12.15 -5.83
N VAL A 279 -18.89 -13.38 -5.96
CA VAL A 279 -20.00 -13.73 -6.87
C VAL A 279 -21.29 -12.98 -6.50
N GLU A 280 -21.64 -12.93 -5.21
CA GLU A 280 -22.79 -12.16 -4.73
C GLU A 280 -22.65 -10.66 -5.03
N HIS A 281 -21.46 -10.09 -4.79
CA HIS A 281 -21.18 -8.70 -5.11
C HIS A 281 -21.37 -8.41 -6.60
N LEU A 282 -20.85 -9.26 -7.48
CA LEU A 282 -20.99 -9.10 -8.94
C LEU A 282 -22.44 -9.28 -9.42
N ARG A 283 -23.23 -10.13 -8.78
CA ARG A 283 -24.67 -10.27 -9.07
C ARG A 283 -25.46 -9.00 -8.71
N ASN A 284 -25.07 -8.35 -7.60
CA ASN A 284 -25.67 -7.10 -7.13
C ASN A 284 -25.18 -5.86 -7.92
N ARG A 285 -24.26 -6.03 -8.87
CA ARG A 285 -23.72 -4.98 -9.74
C ARG A 285 -23.93 -5.29 -11.23
N PRO A 286 -25.19 -5.56 -11.67
CA PRO A 286 -25.49 -5.80 -13.09
C PRO A 286 -25.28 -4.56 -13.97
N ASP A 287 -25.20 -3.37 -13.36
CA ASP A 287 -24.84 -2.10 -13.97
C ASP A 287 -23.42 -2.11 -14.57
N VAL A 288 -22.48 -2.89 -13.99
CA VAL A 288 -21.11 -3.00 -14.48
C VAL A 288 -21.03 -4.08 -15.58
N GLN A 289 -20.63 -3.68 -16.76
CA GLN A 289 -20.53 -4.58 -17.93
C GLN A 289 -19.27 -5.46 -17.84
N ASN A 290 -19.34 -6.63 -18.51
CA ASN A 290 -18.20 -7.56 -18.53
C ASN A 290 -16.94 -6.95 -19.17
N ILE A 291 -17.10 -6.05 -20.15
CA ILE A 291 -15.98 -5.37 -20.77
C ILE A 291 -15.32 -4.36 -19.79
N GLU A 292 -16.14 -3.66 -19.01
CA GLU A 292 -15.64 -2.71 -17.99
C GLU A 292 -14.87 -3.44 -16.89
N LEU A 293 -15.32 -4.63 -16.50
CA LEU A 293 -14.57 -5.50 -15.56
C LEU A 293 -13.26 -5.99 -16.17
N MET A 294 -13.27 -6.38 -17.46
CA MET A 294 -12.09 -6.84 -18.16
C MET A 294 -11.05 -5.72 -18.28
N ASP A 295 -11.49 -4.52 -18.64
CA ASP A 295 -10.61 -3.35 -18.77
C ASP A 295 -10.03 -2.90 -17.41
N LEU A 296 -10.82 -3.03 -16.33
CA LEU A 296 -10.41 -2.58 -14.99
C LEU A 296 -9.58 -3.61 -14.24
N ALA A 297 -9.96 -4.89 -14.31
CA ALA A 297 -9.47 -5.94 -13.42
C ALA A 297 -8.81 -7.12 -14.16
N GLY A 298 -8.76 -7.10 -15.50
CA GLY A 298 -8.21 -8.19 -16.30
C GLY A 298 -9.07 -9.47 -16.32
N PHE A 299 -10.22 -9.48 -15.68
CA PHE A 299 -11.16 -10.59 -15.70
C PHE A 299 -12.62 -10.11 -15.69
N CYS A 300 -13.55 -10.99 -16.02
CA CYS A 300 -14.98 -10.69 -15.97
C CYS A 300 -15.77 -11.91 -15.44
N ARG A 301 -17.10 -11.78 -15.37
CA ARG A 301 -17.98 -12.89 -14.92
C ARG A 301 -17.81 -14.16 -15.75
N ASN A 302 -17.53 -14.03 -17.05
CA ASN A 302 -17.23 -15.20 -17.90
C ASN A 302 -15.91 -15.88 -17.51
N CYS A 303 -14.88 -15.11 -17.16
CA CYS A 303 -13.62 -15.68 -16.67
C CYS A 303 -13.83 -16.47 -15.39
N LEU A 304 -14.57 -15.92 -14.42
CA LEU A 304 -14.91 -16.62 -13.17
C LEU A 304 -15.70 -17.91 -13.43
N SER A 305 -16.61 -17.89 -14.38
CA SER A 305 -17.37 -19.10 -14.78
C SER A 305 -16.46 -20.16 -15.39
N ASN A 306 -15.52 -19.77 -16.24
CA ASN A 306 -14.55 -20.68 -16.85
C ASN A 306 -13.63 -21.29 -15.77
N TRP A 307 -13.09 -20.49 -14.86
CA TRP A 307 -12.24 -20.97 -13.78
C TRP A 307 -12.98 -21.93 -12.84
N TYR A 308 -14.27 -21.67 -12.58
CA TYR A 308 -15.10 -22.57 -11.79
C TYR A 308 -15.30 -23.92 -12.50
N GLN A 309 -15.56 -23.91 -13.82
CA GLN A 309 -15.66 -25.10 -14.66
C GLN A 309 -14.36 -25.90 -14.70
N GLU A 310 -13.22 -25.22 -14.87
CA GLU A 310 -11.88 -25.83 -14.85
C GLU A 310 -11.58 -26.51 -13.51
N ALA A 311 -11.92 -25.84 -12.40
CA ALA A 311 -11.77 -26.41 -11.07
C ALA A 311 -12.65 -27.63 -10.83
N ALA A 312 -13.88 -27.65 -11.37
CA ALA A 312 -14.77 -28.81 -11.33
C ALA A 312 -14.21 -29.98 -12.13
N ALA A 313 -13.71 -29.71 -13.34
CA ALA A 313 -13.09 -30.70 -14.21
C ALA A 313 -11.84 -31.32 -13.58
N ALA A 314 -11.00 -30.53 -12.91
CA ALA A 314 -9.84 -31.03 -12.18
C ALA A 314 -10.19 -32.02 -11.05
N LYS A 315 -11.43 -31.94 -10.52
CA LYS A 315 -11.99 -32.85 -9.52
C LYS A 315 -12.83 -33.98 -10.13
N GLY A 316 -12.86 -34.11 -11.46
CA GLY A 316 -13.65 -35.12 -12.16
C GLY A 316 -15.16 -34.85 -12.11
N ILE A 317 -15.57 -33.63 -11.80
CA ILE A 317 -16.99 -33.23 -11.76
C ILE A 317 -17.35 -32.68 -13.14
N ALA A 318 -18.34 -33.31 -13.79
CA ALA A 318 -18.89 -32.82 -15.03
C ALA A 318 -19.77 -31.60 -14.76
N LEU A 319 -19.36 -30.43 -15.23
CA LEU A 319 -20.10 -29.18 -15.14
C LEU A 319 -20.03 -28.51 -16.52
N ASP A 320 -21.19 -28.27 -17.13
CA ASP A 320 -21.19 -27.58 -18.42
C ASP A 320 -20.99 -26.06 -18.27
N LYS A 321 -20.80 -25.42 -19.42
CA LYS A 321 -20.45 -23.98 -19.43
C LYS A 321 -21.63 -23.10 -18.98
N ASP A 322 -22.83 -23.50 -19.27
CA ASP A 322 -24.03 -22.70 -18.94
C ASP A 322 -24.37 -22.88 -17.46
N GLU A 323 -24.21 -24.07 -16.90
CA GLU A 323 -24.30 -24.32 -15.46
C GLU A 323 -23.26 -23.49 -14.69
N ALA A 324 -22.01 -23.48 -15.15
CA ALA A 324 -20.96 -22.67 -14.52
C ALA A 324 -21.25 -21.16 -14.59
N ARG A 325 -21.84 -20.70 -15.69
CA ARG A 325 -22.30 -19.30 -15.84
C ARG A 325 -23.46 -18.99 -14.90
N GLU A 326 -24.45 -19.87 -14.80
CA GLU A 326 -25.59 -19.66 -13.92
C GLU A 326 -25.14 -19.51 -12.44
N ILE A 327 -24.13 -20.26 -12.02
CA ILE A 327 -23.50 -20.12 -10.70
C ILE A 327 -22.93 -18.72 -10.50
N VAL A 328 -22.32 -18.09 -11.50
CA VAL A 328 -21.71 -16.76 -11.35
C VAL A 328 -22.71 -15.64 -11.58
N TYR A 329 -23.57 -15.76 -12.55
CA TYR A 329 -24.55 -14.72 -12.91
C TYR A 329 -25.81 -14.71 -12.03
N GLY A 330 -26.15 -15.86 -11.39
CA GLY A 330 -27.40 -16.04 -10.64
C GLY A 330 -28.64 -16.21 -11.50
N MET A 331 -28.44 -16.33 -12.81
CA MET A 331 -29.49 -16.58 -13.84
C MET A 331 -28.80 -17.09 -15.11
N SER A 332 -29.60 -17.56 -16.10
CA SER A 332 -29.01 -17.96 -17.38
C SER A 332 -28.28 -16.78 -18.05
N TYR A 333 -27.24 -17.09 -18.80
CA TYR A 333 -26.45 -16.04 -19.47
C TYR A 333 -27.29 -15.27 -20.52
N GLU A 334 -28.21 -15.96 -21.20
CA GLU A 334 -29.10 -15.31 -22.17
C GLU A 334 -30.09 -14.35 -21.49
N GLU A 335 -30.60 -14.74 -20.33
CA GLU A 335 -31.46 -13.86 -19.53
C GLU A 335 -30.73 -12.63 -19.04
N TRP A 336 -29.48 -12.80 -18.57
CA TRP A 336 -28.64 -11.70 -18.12
C TRP A 336 -28.32 -10.73 -19.26
N LYS A 337 -27.98 -11.26 -20.46
CA LYS A 337 -27.77 -10.44 -21.65
C LYS A 337 -28.99 -9.62 -21.99
N ALA A 338 -30.13 -10.26 -22.03
CA ALA A 338 -31.38 -9.60 -22.38
C ALA A 338 -31.77 -8.47 -21.40
N LYS A 339 -31.45 -8.63 -20.10
CA LYS A 339 -31.81 -7.67 -19.07
C LYS A 339 -30.78 -6.55 -18.87
N PHE A 340 -29.49 -6.85 -18.99
CA PHE A 340 -28.43 -5.98 -18.47
C PHE A 340 -27.33 -5.65 -19.47
N GLN A 341 -27.14 -6.40 -20.55
CA GLN A 341 -26.10 -6.09 -21.53
C GLN A 341 -26.49 -4.83 -22.29
N ARG A 342 -25.53 -3.90 -22.34
CA ARG A 342 -25.66 -2.63 -23.08
C ARG A 342 -24.88 -2.72 -24.39
N ASP A 343 -25.39 -2.05 -25.44
CA ASP A 343 -24.65 -1.90 -26.69
C ASP A 343 -23.35 -1.09 -26.44
N MET A 344 -22.24 -1.60 -27.00
CA MET A 344 -20.96 -0.92 -26.90
C MET A 344 -20.96 0.37 -27.71
N PRO A 345 -20.41 1.49 -27.19
CA PRO A 345 -20.14 2.66 -28.01
C PRO A 345 -19.19 2.28 -29.17
N ALA A 346 -19.49 2.77 -30.37
CA ALA A 346 -18.76 2.41 -31.60
C ALA A 346 -17.22 2.66 -31.59
N ALA A 347 -16.71 3.38 -30.58
CA ALA A 347 -15.28 3.66 -30.40
C ALA A 347 -14.47 2.47 -29.82
N ALA A 348 -15.09 1.60 -29.01
CA ALA A 348 -14.38 0.48 -28.38
C ALA A 348 -14.15 -0.70 -29.33
N THR A 349 -14.94 -0.82 -30.38
CA THR A 349 -14.84 -1.92 -31.37
C THR A 349 -13.59 -1.79 -32.29
N LYS A 350 -12.96 -0.63 -32.33
CA LYS A 350 -11.78 -0.36 -33.19
C LYS A 350 -10.46 -0.81 -32.55
N ALA A 351 -10.37 -0.81 -31.22
CA ALA A 351 -9.17 -1.20 -30.48
C ALA A 351 -8.93 -2.73 -30.41
N MET A 352 -9.96 -3.56 -30.65
CA MET A 352 -9.84 -5.01 -30.65
C MET A 352 -9.46 -5.62 -32.02
N LYS A 353 -9.23 -4.81 -33.05
CA LYS A 353 -8.89 -5.27 -34.44
C LYS A 353 -7.53 -4.75 -34.94
N SER A 354 -6.72 -4.15 -34.06
CA SER A 354 -5.35 -3.70 -34.41
C SER A 354 -4.28 -4.52 -33.66
#